data_b27dab47234cce3013ef7c9afca8ec70
#
_entry.id   b27dab47234cce3013ef7c9afca8ec70
#
_cell.length_a   1.000
_cell.length_b   1.000
_cell.length_c   1.000
_cell.angle_alpha   90.00
_cell.angle_beta   90.00
_cell.angle_gamma   90.00
#
_symmetry.space_group_name_H-M   'P 1'
#
loop_
_entity.id
_entity.type
_entity.pdbx_description
1 polymer ?
#
loop_
_entity_poly.entity_id
_entity_poly.type
_entity_poly.pdbx_seq_one_letter_code
_entity_poly.pdbx_strand_id
1 'polypeptide(L)'
;MRLPKRYTYESFCDMKRNVNSTRRAFTLIEVLVVIVVIAVLASFVAPSLFRNVNDARVATAKAQIESFGTALDSYRLDHGRYPNTAQGLLALWQKPTIDPPASWSEPYLRKPVPEDPWGRPYVYVAPGTVNPTRYDLLTYGADGLPGGTGENADITSWK
;
A
#
# COMPACT_ATOMS: atom_id res chain seq x y z
N MET A 1 -23.93 -46.80 -78.23
CA MET A 1 -23.88 -45.40 -77.81
C MET A 1 -24.91 -45.23 -76.68
N ARG A 2 -24.49 -45.24 -75.40
CA ARG A 2 -25.40 -45.16 -74.23
C ARG A 2 -25.17 -43.84 -73.56
N LEU A 3 -26.25 -43.04 -73.45
CA LEU A 3 -26.28 -41.75 -72.77
C LEU A 3 -26.28 -41.96 -71.24
N PRO A 4 -25.60 -41.12 -70.43
CA PRO A 4 -25.57 -41.26 -68.99
C PRO A 4 -26.83 -40.63 -68.35
N LYS A 5 -27.29 -41.29 -67.26
CA LYS A 5 -28.44 -40.92 -66.45
C LYS A 5 -28.18 -39.59 -65.72
N ARG A 6 -29.15 -38.68 -65.82
CA ARG A 6 -29.23 -37.47 -65.00
C ARG A 6 -29.54 -37.85 -63.56
N TYR A 7 -28.68 -37.44 -62.63
CA TYR A 7 -28.99 -37.45 -61.21
C TYR A 7 -29.75 -36.15 -60.89
N THR A 8 -30.99 -36.28 -60.46
CA THR A 8 -31.80 -35.24 -59.87
C THR A 8 -31.36 -35.06 -58.42
N TYR A 9 -30.89 -33.86 -58.09
CA TYR A 9 -30.70 -33.45 -56.73
C TYR A 9 -32.06 -33.14 -56.11
N GLU A 10 -32.58 -34.05 -55.32
CA GLU A 10 -33.71 -33.81 -54.44
C GLU A 10 -33.22 -33.10 -53.19
N SER A 11 -33.73 -31.92 -53.02
CA SER A 11 -34.08 -31.18 -51.79
C SER A 11 -33.47 -31.67 -50.49
N PHE A 12 -32.36 -31.05 -50.07
CA PHE A 12 -31.96 -31.08 -48.71
C PHE A 12 -32.86 -30.13 -47.92
N CYS A 13 -33.88 -30.67 -47.28
CA CYS A 13 -34.89 -29.96 -46.54
C CYS A 13 -34.22 -29.27 -45.35
N ASP A 14 -34.27 -27.97 -45.37
CA ASP A 14 -33.86 -27.00 -44.38
C ASP A 14 -34.51 -27.32 -43.02
N MET A 15 -33.80 -28.00 -42.16
CA MET A 15 -34.19 -28.23 -40.76
C MET A 15 -33.79 -26.98 -39.96
N LYS A 16 -34.59 -25.90 -40.09
CA LYS A 16 -34.55 -24.77 -39.18
C LYS A 16 -34.79 -25.28 -37.75
N ARG A 17 -33.69 -25.51 -37.00
CA ARG A 17 -33.74 -25.63 -35.55
C ARG A 17 -34.21 -24.30 -34.99
N ASN A 18 -35.49 -24.25 -34.68
CA ASN A 18 -36.09 -23.14 -33.93
C ASN A 18 -35.58 -23.24 -32.47
N VAL A 19 -34.40 -22.65 -32.23
CA VAL A 19 -33.86 -22.49 -30.86
C VAL A 19 -34.69 -21.36 -30.24
N ASN A 20 -35.80 -21.73 -29.64
CA ASN A 20 -36.54 -20.86 -28.73
C ASN A 20 -35.65 -20.59 -27.51
N SER A 21 -34.66 -19.66 -27.63
CA SER A 21 -34.01 -19.09 -26.50
C SER A 21 -35.05 -18.22 -25.78
N THR A 22 -35.66 -18.76 -24.75
CA THR A 22 -36.44 -17.99 -23.78
C THR A 22 -35.47 -17.03 -23.11
N ARG A 23 -35.27 -15.85 -23.68
CA ARG A 23 -34.58 -14.73 -23.01
C ARG A 23 -35.43 -14.35 -21.80
N ARG A 24 -35.07 -14.83 -20.64
CA ARG A 24 -35.65 -14.37 -19.38
C ARG A 24 -35.27 -12.90 -19.25
N ALA A 25 -36.24 -12.01 -19.51
CA ALA A 25 -36.10 -10.61 -19.25
C ALA A 25 -36.14 -10.41 -17.73
N PHE A 26 -35.10 -9.80 -17.19
CA PHE A 26 -35.08 -9.43 -15.76
C PHE A 26 -36.13 -8.36 -15.50
N THR A 27 -36.89 -8.51 -14.45
CA THR A 27 -37.86 -7.50 -14.00
C THR A 27 -37.09 -6.38 -13.26
N LEU A 28 -37.62 -5.16 -13.35
CA LEU A 28 -37.07 -4.00 -12.64
C LEU A 28 -37.03 -4.24 -11.13
N ILE A 29 -38.05 -4.92 -10.59
CA ILE A 29 -38.14 -5.26 -9.18
C ILE A 29 -37.05 -6.27 -8.75
N GLU A 30 -36.69 -7.21 -9.60
CA GLU A 30 -35.63 -8.19 -9.32
C GLU A 30 -34.26 -7.51 -9.18
N VAL A 31 -33.95 -6.57 -10.09
CA VAL A 31 -32.73 -5.78 -9.99
C VAL A 31 -32.75 -4.88 -8.76
N LEU A 32 -33.90 -4.25 -8.45
CA LEU A 32 -34.04 -3.39 -7.28
C LEU A 32 -33.81 -4.16 -5.98
N VAL A 33 -34.38 -5.36 -5.84
CA VAL A 33 -34.17 -6.20 -4.64
C VAL A 33 -32.71 -6.58 -4.51
N VAL A 34 -32.02 -6.94 -5.59
CA VAL A 34 -30.61 -7.30 -5.59
C VAL A 34 -29.74 -6.13 -5.10
N ILE A 35 -29.93 -4.92 -5.62
CA ILE A 35 -29.12 -3.77 -5.19
C ILE A 35 -29.40 -3.39 -3.74
N VAL A 36 -30.63 -3.51 -3.25
CA VAL A 36 -30.97 -3.28 -1.84
C VAL A 36 -30.25 -4.30 -0.93
N VAL A 37 -30.29 -5.59 -1.29
CA VAL A 37 -29.62 -6.63 -0.53
C VAL A 37 -28.11 -6.40 -0.51
N ILE A 38 -27.50 -6.08 -1.67
CA ILE A 38 -26.07 -5.77 -1.73
C ILE A 38 -25.73 -4.54 -0.85
N ALA A 39 -26.52 -3.49 -0.90
CA ALA A 39 -26.30 -2.29 -0.11
C ALA A 39 -26.37 -2.58 1.41
N VAL A 40 -27.32 -3.39 1.85
CA VAL A 40 -27.42 -3.83 3.25
C VAL A 40 -26.20 -4.65 3.66
N LEU A 41 -25.80 -5.63 2.85
CA LEU A 41 -24.63 -6.46 3.16
C LEU A 41 -23.34 -5.63 3.18
N ALA A 42 -23.17 -4.71 2.24
CA ALA A 42 -22.01 -3.83 2.16
C ALA A 42 -21.87 -2.94 3.40
N SER A 43 -22.97 -2.51 4.00
CA SER A 43 -22.95 -1.65 5.19
C SER A 43 -22.34 -2.33 6.43
N PHE A 44 -22.40 -3.66 6.51
CA PHE A 44 -21.78 -4.42 7.61
C PHE A 44 -20.29 -4.69 7.38
N VAL A 45 -19.86 -4.81 6.14
CA VAL A 45 -18.47 -5.19 5.80
C VAL A 45 -17.54 -3.98 5.73
N ALA A 46 -18.02 -2.85 5.19
CA ALA A 46 -17.20 -1.67 4.96
C ALA A 46 -16.45 -1.15 6.20
N PRO A 47 -17.07 -1.01 7.39
CA PRO A 47 -16.37 -0.48 8.56
C PRO A 47 -15.19 -1.34 9.04
N SER A 48 -15.28 -2.66 8.91
CA SER A 48 -14.21 -3.56 9.33
C SER A 48 -12.99 -3.51 8.40
N LEU A 49 -13.21 -3.31 7.10
CA LEU A 49 -12.13 -3.19 6.13
C LEU A 49 -11.29 -1.93 6.35
N PHE A 50 -11.94 -0.79 6.61
CA PHE A 50 -11.21 0.46 6.87
C PHE A 50 -10.36 0.39 8.13
N ARG A 51 -10.87 -0.22 9.21
CA ARG A 51 -10.09 -0.41 10.43
C ARG A 51 -8.85 -1.27 10.18
N ASN A 52 -8.99 -2.40 9.49
CA ASN A 52 -7.88 -3.30 9.20
C ASN A 52 -6.79 -2.61 8.36
N VAL A 53 -7.17 -1.76 7.40
CA VAL A 53 -6.21 -0.99 6.58
C VAL A 53 -5.45 0.01 7.45
N ASN A 54 -6.13 0.70 8.37
CA ASN A 54 -5.49 1.67 9.26
C ASN A 54 -4.54 0.98 10.25
N ASP A 55 -4.95 -0.14 10.84
CA ASP A 55 -4.09 -0.93 11.73
C ASP A 55 -2.83 -1.42 11.00
N ALA A 56 -2.97 -1.84 9.74
CA ALA A 56 -1.85 -2.25 8.90
C ALA A 56 -0.89 -1.08 8.60
N ARG A 57 -1.39 0.13 8.35
CA ARG A 57 -0.57 1.34 8.16
C ARG A 57 0.22 1.68 9.41
N VAL A 58 -0.44 1.69 10.57
CA VAL A 58 0.22 1.93 11.87
C VAL A 58 1.31 0.90 12.14
N ALA A 59 1.02 -0.39 11.91
CA ALA A 59 2.01 -1.46 12.07
C ALA A 59 3.19 -1.29 11.12
N THR A 60 2.94 -0.89 9.87
CA THR A 60 3.99 -0.62 8.89
C THR A 60 4.88 0.55 9.32
N ALA A 61 4.30 1.65 9.78
CA ALA A 61 5.06 2.81 10.26
C ALA A 61 5.95 2.44 11.46
N LYS A 62 5.43 1.67 12.42
CA LYS A 62 6.23 1.16 13.56
C LYS A 62 7.40 0.31 13.09
N ALA A 63 7.16 -0.64 12.19
CA ALA A 63 8.22 -1.50 11.66
C ALA A 63 9.30 -0.71 10.89
N GLN A 64 8.90 0.35 10.16
CA GLN A 64 9.85 1.23 9.49
C GLN A 64 10.69 2.03 10.48
N ILE A 65 10.09 2.60 11.52
CA ILE A 65 10.81 3.32 12.59
C ILE A 65 11.83 2.40 13.28
N GLU A 66 11.46 1.16 13.60
CA GLU A 66 12.39 0.16 14.17
C GLU A 66 13.53 -0.18 13.19
N SER A 67 13.22 -0.33 11.90
CA SER A 67 14.24 -0.56 10.88
C SER A 67 15.23 0.60 10.77
N PHE A 68 14.73 1.85 10.79
CA PHE A 68 15.59 3.03 10.82
C PHE A 68 16.41 3.10 12.10
N GLY A 69 15.81 2.73 13.24
CA GLY A 69 16.53 2.65 14.52
C GLY A 69 17.75 1.75 14.44
N THR A 70 17.58 0.55 13.89
CA THR A 70 18.69 -0.41 13.68
C THR A 70 19.76 0.17 12.75
N ALA A 71 19.39 0.82 11.67
CA ALA A 71 20.31 1.44 10.72
C ALA A 71 21.05 2.64 11.34
N LEU A 72 20.35 3.45 12.13
CA LEU A 72 20.93 4.58 12.88
C LEU A 72 21.94 4.11 13.94
N ASP A 73 21.63 3.04 14.64
CA ASP A 73 22.56 2.47 15.63
C ASP A 73 23.82 1.88 14.94
N SER A 74 23.67 1.24 13.77
CA SER A 74 24.81 0.79 12.96
C SER A 74 25.65 1.97 12.47
N TYR A 75 25.02 3.04 11.97
CA TYR A 75 25.72 4.27 11.59
C TYR A 75 26.52 4.86 12.76
N ARG A 76 25.93 4.88 13.96
CA ARG A 76 26.63 5.35 15.18
C ARG A 76 27.82 4.49 15.56
N LEU A 77 27.70 3.17 15.40
CA LEU A 77 28.83 2.25 15.69
C LEU A 77 30.05 2.55 14.79
N ASP A 78 29.80 2.84 13.51
CA ASP A 78 30.86 3.09 12.55
C ASP A 78 31.46 4.51 12.66
N HIS A 79 30.63 5.50 13.02
CA HIS A 79 31.02 6.91 12.98
C HIS A 79 31.10 7.59 14.37
N GLY A 80 30.77 6.86 15.45
CA GLY A 80 30.74 7.39 16.80
C GLY A 80 29.59 8.35 17.10
N ARG A 81 28.76 8.70 16.14
CA ARG A 81 27.65 9.65 16.27
C ARG A 81 26.48 9.28 15.34
N TYR A 82 25.29 9.71 15.66
CA TYR A 82 24.16 9.68 14.73
C TYR A 82 24.31 10.74 13.63
N PRO A 83 23.66 10.57 12.47
CA PRO A 83 23.52 11.67 11.53
C PRO A 83 22.89 12.88 12.21
N ASN A 84 23.36 14.08 11.94
CA ASN A 84 22.72 15.29 12.48
C ASN A 84 21.40 15.58 11.75
N THR A 85 20.58 16.50 12.28
CA THR A 85 19.28 16.87 11.71
C THR A 85 19.39 17.30 10.24
N ALA A 86 20.46 18.03 9.87
CA ALA A 86 20.66 18.49 8.48
C ALA A 86 21.01 17.36 7.51
N GLN A 87 21.66 16.29 8.00
CA GLN A 87 21.94 15.08 7.23
C GLN A 87 20.68 14.21 7.07
N GLY A 88 19.84 14.19 8.09
CA GLY A 88 18.58 13.46 8.12
C GLY A 88 18.75 11.94 7.94
N LEU A 89 17.66 11.25 7.75
CA LEU A 89 17.64 9.81 7.43
C LEU A 89 18.32 9.48 6.10
N LEU A 90 18.46 10.46 5.21
CA LEU A 90 19.09 10.26 3.91
C LEU A 90 20.55 9.80 4.05
N ALA A 91 21.23 10.17 5.13
CA ALA A 91 22.57 9.71 5.45
C ALA A 91 22.70 8.19 5.62
N LEU A 92 21.58 7.48 5.84
CA LEU A 92 21.56 6.01 5.92
C LEU A 92 21.56 5.35 4.54
N TRP A 93 21.19 6.07 3.50
CA TRP A 93 21.13 5.56 2.14
C TRP A 93 22.26 6.03 1.25
N GLN A 94 22.66 7.30 1.39
CA GLN A 94 23.73 7.89 0.58
C GLN A 94 24.66 8.71 1.45
N LYS A 95 25.92 8.83 1.01
CA LYS A 95 26.92 9.64 1.72
C LYS A 95 26.43 11.08 1.87
N PRO A 96 26.37 11.62 3.11
CA PRO A 96 25.99 13.00 3.33
C PRO A 96 26.96 13.96 2.63
N THR A 97 26.42 15.05 2.06
CA THR A 97 27.22 16.14 1.52
C THR A 97 27.57 17.19 2.56
N ILE A 98 26.76 17.27 3.63
CA ILE A 98 26.97 18.17 4.78
C ILE A 98 27.67 17.36 5.87
N ASP A 99 28.82 17.83 6.37
CA ASP A 99 29.58 17.19 7.44
C ASP A 99 29.75 15.67 7.25
N PRO A 100 30.29 15.22 6.08
CA PRO A 100 30.36 13.81 5.78
C PRO A 100 31.29 13.09 6.76
N PRO A 101 30.94 11.88 7.23
CA PRO A 101 31.84 11.07 8.02
C PRO A 101 33.06 10.66 7.18
N ALA A 102 34.22 10.53 7.85
CA ALA A 102 35.47 10.23 7.16
C ALA A 102 35.48 8.88 6.44
N SER A 103 34.75 7.90 6.95
CA SER A 103 34.80 6.50 6.51
C SER A 103 33.43 5.96 6.05
N TRP A 104 32.58 6.78 5.43
CA TRP A 104 31.31 6.29 4.90
C TRP A 104 31.58 5.38 3.69
N SER A 105 31.28 4.09 3.77
CA SER A 105 31.62 3.10 2.76
C SER A 105 30.41 2.49 2.08
N GLU A 106 29.33 2.18 2.82
CA GLU A 106 28.16 1.45 2.28
C GLU A 106 26.85 2.00 2.85
N PRO A 107 25.76 1.90 2.10
CA PRO A 107 24.43 2.24 2.63
C PRO A 107 24.04 1.34 3.80
N TYR A 108 23.46 1.92 4.84
CA TYR A 108 22.87 1.24 6.00
C TYR A 108 21.47 0.71 5.72
N LEU A 109 20.84 1.21 4.66
CA LEU A 109 19.56 0.74 4.17
C LEU A 109 19.74 0.07 2.82
N ARG A 110 18.98 -0.99 2.56
CA ARG A 110 18.99 -1.70 1.27
C ARG A 110 18.25 -0.96 0.16
N LYS A 111 17.42 0.03 0.51
CA LYS A 111 16.58 0.83 -0.39
C LYS A 111 16.60 2.28 0.09
N PRO A 112 16.26 3.24 -0.80
CA PRO A 112 16.05 4.62 -0.40
C PRO A 112 15.09 4.73 0.78
N VAL A 113 15.24 5.79 1.58
CA VAL A 113 14.33 6.08 2.69
C VAL A 113 12.91 6.23 2.15
N PRO A 114 11.97 5.37 2.53
CA PRO A 114 10.58 5.49 2.10
C PRO A 114 9.86 6.61 2.85
N GLU A 115 8.78 7.07 2.28
CA GLU A 115 7.78 7.83 3.00
C GLU A 115 7.00 6.94 3.98
N ASP A 116 6.30 7.57 4.90
CA ASP A 116 5.41 6.87 5.81
C ASP A 116 4.18 6.31 5.04
N PRO A 117 3.36 5.43 5.65
CA PRO A 117 2.19 4.82 5.00
C PRO A 117 1.09 5.81 4.57
N TRP A 118 1.20 7.08 4.93
CA TRP A 118 0.30 8.16 4.51
C TRP A 118 0.93 9.10 3.47
N GLY A 119 2.17 8.77 2.97
CA GLY A 119 2.86 9.50 1.91
C GLY A 119 3.57 10.78 2.38
N ARG A 120 4.06 10.80 3.62
CA ARG A 120 4.82 11.93 4.18
C ARG A 120 6.21 11.50 4.61
N PRO A 121 7.19 12.40 4.61
CA PRO A 121 8.52 12.11 5.14
C PRO A 121 8.45 11.94 6.67
N TYR A 122 9.28 11.03 7.18
CA TYR A 122 9.51 10.91 8.62
C TYR A 122 10.21 12.15 9.16
N VAL A 123 9.83 12.56 10.36
CA VAL A 123 10.49 13.65 11.08
C VAL A 123 11.66 13.08 11.87
N TYR A 124 12.86 13.60 11.64
CA TYR A 124 14.09 13.19 12.30
C TYR A 124 14.83 14.39 12.88
N VAL A 125 15.19 14.30 14.13
CA VAL A 125 15.94 15.33 14.86
C VAL A 125 17.07 14.65 15.65
N ALA A 126 18.30 15.10 15.46
CA ALA A 126 19.46 14.65 16.23
C ALA A 126 20.45 15.80 16.48
N PRO A 127 20.83 16.05 17.74
CA PRO A 127 20.34 15.39 18.98
C PRO A 127 18.84 15.57 19.17
N GLY A 128 18.18 14.55 19.75
CA GLY A 128 16.73 14.60 20.00
C GLY A 128 16.35 15.63 21.06
N THR A 129 15.13 16.15 20.99
CA THR A 129 14.56 16.98 22.03
C THR A 129 13.99 16.17 23.19
N VAL A 130 13.42 15.00 22.90
CA VAL A 130 12.97 14.02 23.89
C VAL A 130 14.12 13.15 24.34
N ASN A 131 14.99 12.74 23.40
CA ASN A 131 16.18 11.93 23.67
C ASN A 131 17.49 12.68 23.34
N PRO A 132 17.98 13.55 24.20
CA PRO A 132 19.15 14.40 23.91
C PRO A 132 20.46 13.63 23.62
N THR A 133 20.58 12.39 24.09
CA THR A 133 21.75 11.54 23.86
C THR A 133 21.64 10.67 22.59
N ARG A 134 20.47 10.66 21.96
CA ARG A 134 20.15 9.89 20.77
C ARG A 134 19.50 10.79 19.71
N TYR A 135 18.43 10.36 19.18
CA TYR A 135 17.61 11.05 18.17
C TYR A 135 16.13 10.93 18.51
N ASP A 136 15.34 11.80 17.96
CA ASP A 136 13.89 11.70 17.88
C ASP A 136 13.49 11.38 16.45
N LEU A 137 12.72 10.30 16.26
CA LEU A 137 12.22 9.88 14.98
C LEU A 137 10.71 9.58 15.10
N LEU A 138 9.90 10.17 14.23
CA LEU A 138 8.45 10.03 14.33
C LEU A 138 7.75 10.25 12.98
N THR A 139 6.49 9.84 12.92
CA THR A 139 5.49 10.30 11.96
C THR A 139 4.26 10.78 12.70
N TYR A 140 3.57 11.77 12.16
CA TYR A 140 2.35 12.36 12.72
C TYR A 140 1.05 11.61 12.32
N GLY A 141 1.15 10.35 11.90
CA GLY A 141 -0.03 9.55 11.56
C GLY A 141 -0.80 10.05 10.34
N ALA A 142 -2.10 9.76 10.31
CA ALA A 142 -2.93 10.01 9.13
C ALA A 142 -3.22 11.48 8.87
N ASP A 143 -3.37 12.31 9.89
CA ASP A 143 -3.66 13.74 9.72
C ASP A 143 -2.42 14.61 9.52
N GLY A 144 -1.22 14.11 9.88
CA GLY A 144 0.04 14.85 9.78
C GLY A 144 0.17 15.99 10.77
N LEU A 145 -0.57 15.97 11.87
CA LEU A 145 -0.54 16.95 12.92
C LEU A 145 -0.03 16.33 14.24
N PRO A 146 0.70 17.08 15.07
CA PRO A 146 1.15 16.57 16.36
C PRO A 146 0.00 16.15 17.27
N GLY A 147 0.13 14.97 17.92
CA GLY A 147 -0.86 14.44 18.85
C GLY A 147 -1.81 13.43 18.23
N GLY A 148 -3.13 13.60 18.41
CA GLY A 148 -4.15 12.72 17.86
C GLY A 148 -4.32 11.39 18.59
N THR A 149 -5.27 10.58 18.09
CA THR A 149 -5.60 9.24 18.62
C THR A 149 -5.92 8.27 17.48
N GLY A 150 -5.78 6.98 17.71
CA GLY A 150 -6.04 5.96 16.70
C GLY A 150 -5.06 6.07 15.52
N GLU A 151 -5.57 6.22 14.30
CA GLU A 151 -4.74 6.38 13.08
C GLU A 151 -4.06 7.74 12.98
N ASN A 152 -4.57 8.74 13.69
CA ASN A 152 -4.00 10.10 13.78
C ASN A 152 -2.94 10.22 14.88
N ALA A 153 -2.72 9.16 15.67
CA ALA A 153 -1.74 9.22 16.73
C ALA A 153 -0.31 9.27 16.19
N ASP A 154 0.54 10.06 16.84
CA ASP A 154 1.97 10.08 16.57
C ASP A 154 2.59 8.71 16.84
N ILE A 155 3.39 8.23 15.90
CA ILE A 155 4.19 7.02 16.04
C ILE A 155 5.65 7.44 16.19
N THR A 156 6.23 7.14 17.34
CA THR A 156 7.54 7.67 17.75
C THR A 156 8.51 6.56 18.08
N SER A 157 9.80 6.84 17.97
CA SER A 157 10.90 5.91 18.32
C SER A 157 11.11 5.69 19.81
N TRP A 158 10.39 6.39 20.69
CA TRP A 158 10.58 6.35 22.15
C TRP A 158 9.36 5.87 22.96
N LYS A 159 8.31 5.41 22.31
CA LYS A 159 7.10 4.86 22.95
C LYS A 159 6.94 3.40 22.62
#